data_48a8c87dc536f2d0914fd725260a8187
#
_entry.id   48a8c87dc536f2d0914fd725260a8187
#
_cell.length_a   1.000
_cell.length_b   1.000
_cell.length_c   1.000
_cell.angle_alpha   90.00
_cell.angle_beta   90.00
_cell.angle_gamma   90.00
#
_symmetry.space_group_name_H-M   'P 1'
#
loop_
_entity.id
_entity.type
_entity.pdbx_description
1 polymer ?
#
loop_
_entity_poly.entity_id
_entity_poly.type
_entity_poly.pdbx_seq_one_letter_code
_entity_poly.pdbx_strand_id
1 'polypeptide(L)'
;MRTDGAARGNPGPASAGAVLIDASRPDAADPRAPADASISDYLGVQTNNVAEYTAVVRALELARELGAREVAMLLDSKLIVEQLAGRWRVKDAKLIPLWEAARTTLRTFDRWSAAHVPRAQNSAADALANEAIDRVQAGGPASVVRRPR
;
A
#
# COMPACT_ATOMS: atom_id res chain seq x y z
N MET A 1 4.20 6.95 -4.21
CA MET A 1 3.88 5.85 -3.27
C MET A 1 3.37 4.66 -4.06
N ARG A 2 3.96 3.52 -3.86
CA ARG A 2 3.53 2.26 -4.47
C ARG A 2 3.16 1.28 -3.38
N THR A 3 2.06 0.55 -3.55
CA THR A 3 1.58 -0.41 -2.55
C THR A 3 1.20 -1.72 -3.23
N ASP A 4 1.27 -2.80 -2.47
CA ASP A 4 0.79 -4.11 -2.89
C ASP A 4 0.32 -4.90 -1.68
N GLY A 5 -0.70 -5.73 -1.89
CA GLY A 5 -1.16 -6.71 -0.93
C GLY A 5 -1.01 -8.09 -1.52
N ALA A 6 -0.61 -9.04 -0.70
CA ALA A 6 -0.46 -10.43 -1.11
C ALA A 6 -1.28 -11.34 -0.20
N ALA A 7 -1.84 -12.40 -0.76
CA ALA A 7 -2.46 -13.48 0.00
C ALA A 7 -2.08 -14.81 -0.64
N ARG A 8 -1.53 -15.72 0.14
CA ARG A 8 -1.20 -17.08 -0.30
C ARG A 8 -2.41 -17.97 -0.06
N GLY A 9 -3.29 -18.01 -1.06
CA GLY A 9 -4.66 -18.48 -0.96
C GLY A 9 -5.60 -17.28 -0.80
N ASN A 10 -6.85 -17.41 -1.20
CA ASN A 10 -7.81 -16.31 -1.14
C ASN A 10 -9.14 -16.78 -0.50
N PRO A 11 -9.30 -16.73 0.86
CA PRO A 11 -8.35 -16.15 1.81
C PRO A 11 -7.16 -17.04 2.13
N GLY A 12 -6.12 -16.44 2.70
CA GLY A 12 -4.91 -17.13 3.13
C GLY A 12 -3.98 -16.21 3.89
N PRO A 13 -2.79 -16.68 4.28
CA PRO A 13 -1.77 -15.82 4.88
C PRO A 13 -1.53 -14.60 4.00
N ALA A 14 -1.72 -13.42 4.56
CA ALA A 14 -1.75 -12.18 3.80
C ALA A 14 -0.81 -11.13 4.37
N SER A 15 -0.42 -10.20 3.52
CA SER A 15 0.53 -9.14 3.89
C SER A 15 0.31 -7.88 3.08
N ALA A 16 0.88 -6.79 3.58
CA ALA A 16 0.90 -5.49 2.93
C ALA A 16 2.34 -5.02 2.73
N GLY A 17 2.66 -4.56 1.53
CA GLY A 17 3.93 -3.95 1.19
C GLY A 17 3.72 -2.55 0.64
N ALA A 18 4.61 -1.63 0.99
CA ALA A 18 4.56 -0.27 0.46
C ALA A 18 5.95 0.35 0.39
N VAL A 19 6.17 1.17 -0.63
CA VAL A 19 7.35 2.01 -0.76
C VAL A 19 6.92 3.46 -0.95
N LEU A 20 7.55 4.36 -0.20
CA LEU A 20 7.33 5.79 -0.29
C LEU A 20 8.62 6.44 -0.74
N ILE A 21 8.52 7.30 -1.74
CA ILE A 21 9.65 8.02 -2.31
C ILE A 21 9.27 9.49 -2.35
N ASP A 22 10.20 10.35 -1.92
CA ASP A 22 10.03 11.80 -2.04
C ASP A 22 9.90 12.16 -3.53
N ALA A 23 8.78 12.78 -3.89
CA ALA A 23 8.47 13.13 -5.29
C ALA A 23 9.45 14.12 -5.90
N SER A 24 10.21 14.87 -5.09
CA SER A 24 11.24 15.80 -5.56
C SER A 24 12.52 15.11 -6.05
N ARG A 25 12.70 13.83 -5.73
CA ARG A 25 13.90 13.10 -6.18
C ARG A 25 13.87 12.90 -7.69
N PRO A 26 15.03 13.03 -8.38
CA PRO A 26 15.08 12.79 -9.83
C PRO A 26 14.65 11.40 -10.27
N ASP A 27 14.84 10.37 -9.40
CA ASP A 27 14.50 8.98 -9.68
C ASP A 27 13.13 8.57 -9.15
N ALA A 28 12.30 9.53 -8.69
CA ALA A 28 11.03 9.21 -8.03
C ALA A 28 10.07 8.39 -8.90
N ALA A 29 10.12 8.54 -10.21
CA ALA A 29 9.27 7.80 -11.14
C ALA A 29 9.83 6.43 -11.53
N ASP A 30 11.09 6.13 -11.21
CA ASP A 30 11.72 4.85 -11.52
C ASP A 30 11.18 3.77 -10.55
N PRO A 31 10.54 2.69 -11.07
CA PRO A 31 10.05 1.60 -10.23
C PRO A 31 11.14 0.90 -9.40
N ARG A 32 12.41 1.05 -9.78
CA ARG A 32 13.56 0.45 -9.11
C ARG A 32 14.26 1.39 -8.13
N ALA A 33 13.79 2.63 -8.02
CA ALA A 33 14.40 3.59 -7.10
C ALA A 33 14.31 3.11 -5.65
N PRO A 34 15.38 3.29 -4.85
CA PRO A 34 15.33 2.91 -3.44
C PRO A 34 14.32 3.76 -2.68
N ALA A 35 13.57 3.12 -1.77
CA ALA A 35 12.55 3.79 -1.00
C ALA A 35 13.14 4.69 0.08
N ASP A 36 12.50 5.84 0.34
CA ASP A 36 12.79 6.67 1.50
C ASP A 36 12.15 6.08 2.76
N ALA A 37 10.98 5.47 2.61
CA ALA A 37 10.27 4.75 3.67
C ALA A 37 9.60 3.51 3.09
N SER A 38 9.44 2.48 3.90
CA SER A 38 8.82 1.24 3.45
C SER A 38 8.03 0.55 4.56
N ILE A 39 7.07 -0.29 4.13
CA ILE A 39 6.24 -1.11 5.01
C ILE A 39 6.32 -2.55 4.51
N SER A 40 6.49 -3.47 5.46
CA SER A 40 6.41 -4.91 5.24
C SER A 40 5.66 -5.52 6.42
N ASP A 41 4.34 -5.69 6.27
CA ASP A 41 3.45 -6.07 7.36
C ASP A 41 2.72 -7.37 7.06
N TYR A 42 2.77 -8.31 8.01
CA TYR A 42 1.93 -9.51 7.99
C TYR A 42 0.55 -9.18 8.58
N LEU A 43 -0.52 -9.65 7.93
CA LEU A 43 -1.90 -9.30 8.28
C LEU A 43 -2.73 -10.47 8.81
N GLY A 44 -2.11 -11.65 9.01
CA GLY A 44 -2.87 -12.85 9.31
C GLY A 44 -3.58 -13.39 8.06
N VAL A 45 -4.68 -14.12 8.25
CA VAL A 45 -5.46 -14.68 7.14
C VAL A 45 -6.45 -13.64 6.65
N GLN A 46 -6.31 -13.22 5.40
CA GLN A 46 -7.16 -12.22 4.75
C GLN A 46 -7.36 -12.55 3.28
N THR A 47 -8.31 -11.86 2.65
CA THR A 47 -8.48 -11.89 1.19
C THR A 47 -7.46 -10.98 0.50
N ASN A 48 -7.24 -11.18 -0.79
CA ASN A 48 -6.37 -10.30 -1.59
C ASN A 48 -6.83 -8.84 -1.51
N ASN A 49 -8.11 -8.58 -1.68
CA ASN A 49 -8.62 -7.19 -1.68
C ASN A 49 -8.44 -6.51 -0.33
N VAL A 50 -8.65 -7.23 0.78
CA VAL A 50 -8.39 -6.69 2.13
C VAL A 50 -6.91 -6.36 2.29
N ALA A 51 -6.02 -7.26 1.85
CA ALA A 51 -4.58 -7.02 1.93
C ALA A 51 -4.16 -5.78 1.12
N GLU A 52 -4.66 -5.65 -0.10
CA GLU A 52 -4.35 -4.50 -0.96
C GLU A 52 -4.86 -3.18 -0.40
N TYR A 53 -6.09 -3.14 0.12
CA TYR A 53 -6.60 -1.94 0.79
C TYR A 53 -5.82 -1.61 2.05
N THR A 54 -5.47 -2.61 2.85
CA THR A 54 -4.69 -2.40 4.07
C THR A 54 -3.34 -1.78 3.77
N ALA A 55 -2.69 -2.22 2.68
CA ALA A 55 -1.44 -1.62 2.22
C ALA A 55 -1.60 -0.13 1.91
N VAL A 56 -2.68 0.24 1.22
CA VAL A 56 -2.97 1.65 0.91
C VAL A 56 -3.20 2.46 2.19
N VAL A 57 -4.03 1.96 3.10
CA VAL A 57 -4.34 2.65 4.35
C VAL A 57 -3.07 2.89 5.17
N ARG A 58 -2.25 1.86 5.36
CA ARG A 58 -1.01 1.97 6.14
C ARG A 58 0.03 2.88 5.48
N ALA A 59 0.14 2.83 4.16
CA ALA A 59 1.04 3.72 3.43
C ALA A 59 0.61 5.18 3.54
N LEU A 60 -0.69 5.47 3.45
CA LEU A 60 -1.22 6.83 3.63
C LEU A 60 -0.99 7.35 5.04
N GLU A 61 -1.18 6.51 6.05
CA GLU A 61 -0.89 6.87 7.45
C GLU A 61 0.59 7.20 7.65
N LEU A 62 1.49 6.41 7.05
CA LEU A 62 2.92 6.67 7.11
C LEU A 62 3.28 7.96 6.38
N ALA A 63 2.73 8.21 5.22
CA ALA A 63 2.94 9.45 4.48
C ALA A 63 2.51 10.67 5.30
N ARG A 64 1.37 10.58 5.97
CA ARG A 64 0.89 11.62 6.87
C ARG A 64 1.84 11.81 8.06
N GLU A 65 2.29 10.74 8.70
CA GLU A 65 3.26 10.78 9.80
C GLU A 65 4.54 11.50 9.36
N LEU A 66 5.01 11.26 8.14
CA LEU A 66 6.22 11.89 7.59
C LEU A 66 6.02 13.33 7.13
N GLY A 67 4.81 13.85 7.25
CA GLY A 67 4.52 15.25 6.91
C GLY A 67 4.26 15.51 5.43
N ALA A 68 3.92 14.49 4.65
CA ALA A 68 3.56 14.68 3.24
C ALA A 68 2.33 15.59 3.11
N ARG A 69 2.37 16.50 2.15
CA ARG A 69 1.25 17.40 1.83
C ARG A 69 0.53 17.00 0.57
N GLU A 70 1.23 16.31 -0.33
CA GLU A 70 0.71 15.78 -1.56
C GLU A 70 1.13 14.32 -1.71
N VAL A 71 0.23 13.47 -2.20
CA VAL A 71 0.49 12.05 -2.39
C VAL A 71 0.05 11.62 -3.78
N ALA A 72 0.97 10.97 -4.50
CA ALA A 72 0.66 10.28 -5.73
C ALA A 72 0.74 8.77 -5.49
N MET A 73 -0.39 8.08 -5.63
CA MET A 73 -0.47 6.63 -5.46
C MET A 73 -0.37 5.93 -6.81
N LEU A 74 0.52 4.95 -6.92
CA LEU A 74 0.64 4.08 -8.08
C LEU A 74 0.28 2.67 -7.64
N LEU A 75 -0.87 2.19 -8.09
CA LEU A 75 -1.50 0.97 -7.62
C LEU A 75 -1.72 0.01 -8.80
N ASP A 76 -1.51 -1.28 -8.59
CA ASP A 76 -1.81 -2.29 -9.59
C ASP A 76 -3.24 -2.85 -9.50
N SER A 77 -4.02 -2.41 -8.52
CA SER A 77 -5.43 -2.74 -8.38
C SER A 77 -6.31 -1.65 -8.99
N LYS A 78 -6.87 -1.94 -10.16
CA LYS A 78 -7.83 -1.03 -10.80
C LYS A 78 -9.07 -0.81 -9.92
N LEU A 79 -9.53 -1.86 -9.22
CA LEU A 79 -10.67 -1.76 -8.30
C LEU A 79 -10.45 -0.65 -7.28
N ILE A 80 -9.30 -0.64 -6.61
CA ILE A 80 -9.00 0.35 -5.57
C ILE A 80 -8.88 1.74 -6.16
N VAL A 81 -8.18 1.89 -7.29
CA VAL A 81 -8.05 3.19 -7.97
C VAL A 81 -9.44 3.78 -8.27
N GLU A 82 -10.32 2.98 -8.86
CA GLU A 82 -11.65 3.43 -9.25
C GLU A 82 -12.54 3.72 -8.03
N GLN A 83 -12.43 2.92 -6.98
CA GLN A 83 -13.20 3.15 -5.75
C GLN A 83 -12.72 4.39 -4.99
N LEU A 84 -11.42 4.62 -4.89
CA LEU A 84 -10.88 5.81 -4.24
C LEU A 84 -11.24 7.09 -5.02
N ALA A 85 -11.27 7.02 -6.33
CA ALA A 85 -11.67 8.13 -7.18
C ALA A 85 -13.18 8.39 -7.17
N GLY A 86 -13.96 7.50 -6.56
CA GLY A 86 -15.41 7.64 -6.50
C GLY A 86 -16.15 7.20 -7.76
N ARG A 87 -15.45 6.59 -8.73
CA ARG A 87 -16.07 6.11 -9.97
C ARG A 87 -16.75 4.75 -9.81
N TRP A 88 -16.27 3.93 -8.88
CA TRP A 88 -16.84 2.63 -8.55
C TRP A 88 -17.29 2.59 -7.10
N ARG A 89 -18.43 1.97 -6.86
CA ARG A 89 -19.01 1.83 -5.54
C ARG A 89 -18.31 0.71 -4.76
N VAL A 90 -18.11 0.92 -3.45
CA VAL A 90 -17.62 -0.12 -2.54
C VAL A 90 -18.82 -0.85 -1.96
N LYS A 91 -18.99 -2.12 -2.32
CA LYS A 91 -20.13 -2.95 -1.89
C LYS A 91 -19.74 -3.98 -0.84
N ASP A 92 -18.50 -4.47 -0.86
CA ASP A 92 -18.01 -5.48 0.07
C ASP A 92 -17.90 -4.90 1.48
N ALA A 93 -18.63 -5.48 2.42
CA ALA A 93 -18.65 -5.04 3.80
C ALA A 93 -17.28 -5.06 4.47
N LYS A 94 -16.38 -5.95 4.02
CA LYS A 94 -15.00 -6.02 4.53
C LYS A 94 -14.12 -4.85 4.04
N LEU A 95 -14.44 -4.31 2.86
CA LEU A 95 -13.66 -3.23 2.25
C LEU A 95 -14.15 -1.85 2.67
N ILE A 96 -15.41 -1.70 3.05
CA ILE A 96 -15.99 -0.41 3.41
C ILE A 96 -15.19 0.31 4.51
N PRO A 97 -14.84 -0.33 5.65
CA PRO A 97 -14.05 0.34 6.68
C PRO A 97 -12.67 0.78 6.19
N LEU A 98 -12.03 -0.02 5.34
CA LEU A 98 -10.71 0.29 4.79
C LEU A 98 -10.79 1.44 3.79
N TRP A 99 -11.80 1.44 2.92
CA TRP A 99 -12.07 2.53 2.00
C TRP A 99 -12.35 3.84 2.76
N GLU A 100 -13.17 3.79 3.81
CA GLU A 100 -13.45 4.95 4.65
C GLU A 100 -12.19 5.48 5.32
N ALA A 101 -11.34 4.60 5.87
CA ALA A 101 -10.08 4.97 6.49
C ALA A 101 -9.13 5.65 5.48
N ALA A 102 -9.02 5.08 4.27
CA ALA A 102 -8.21 5.66 3.20
C ALA A 102 -8.74 7.06 2.82
N ARG A 103 -10.04 7.19 2.61
CA ARG A 103 -10.67 8.46 2.25
C ARG A 103 -10.48 9.52 3.33
N THR A 104 -10.61 9.14 4.60
CA THR A 104 -10.42 10.05 5.73
C THR A 104 -8.98 10.58 5.75
N THR A 105 -7.98 9.71 5.57
CA THR A 105 -6.59 10.13 5.53
C THR A 105 -6.29 10.98 4.29
N LEU A 106 -6.84 10.63 3.13
CA LEU A 106 -6.67 11.41 1.90
C LEU A 106 -7.16 12.85 2.02
N ARG A 107 -8.21 13.09 2.80
CA ARG A 107 -8.72 14.45 3.05
C ARG A 107 -7.74 15.33 3.83
N THR A 108 -6.75 14.74 4.48
CA THR A 108 -5.74 15.51 5.24
C THR A 108 -4.61 16.04 4.34
N PHE A 109 -4.51 15.57 3.12
CA PHE A 109 -3.53 16.05 2.16
C PHE A 109 -4.08 17.22 1.34
N ASP A 110 -3.20 18.14 0.93
CA ASP A 110 -3.58 19.26 0.07
C ASP A 110 -4.03 18.77 -1.30
N ARG A 111 -3.33 17.78 -1.84
CA ARG A 111 -3.66 17.12 -3.10
C ARG A 111 -3.27 15.66 -3.07
N TRP A 112 -4.02 14.85 -3.81
CA TRP A 112 -3.67 13.44 -4.02
C TRP A 112 -4.12 12.98 -5.40
N SER A 113 -3.46 11.94 -5.88
CA SER A 113 -3.84 11.24 -7.11
C SER A 113 -3.68 9.74 -6.93
N ALA A 114 -4.42 8.98 -7.72
CA ALA A 114 -4.30 7.53 -7.79
C ALA A 114 -4.29 7.13 -9.27
N ALA A 115 -3.28 6.38 -9.67
CA ALA A 115 -3.13 5.88 -11.03
C ALA A 115 -2.94 4.37 -11.02
N HIS A 116 -3.58 3.70 -11.98
CA HIS A 116 -3.40 2.27 -12.20
C HIS A 116 -2.11 2.05 -12.99
N VAL A 117 -1.23 1.19 -12.48
CA VAL A 117 0.03 0.83 -13.14
C VAL A 117 0.09 -0.68 -13.33
N PRO A 118 0.84 -1.17 -14.34
CA PRO A 118 1.08 -2.60 -14.49
C PRO A 118 1.76 -3.20 -13.26
N ARG A 119 1.44 -4.45 -12.95
CA ARG A 119 1.98 -5.16 -11.80
C ARG A 119 3.52 -5.18 -11.79
N ALA A 120 4.14 -5.27 -12.96
CA ALA A 120 5.60 -5.25 -13.10
C ALA A 120 6.25 -3.96 -12.55
N GLN A 121 5.50 -2.87 -12.46
CA GLN A 121 5.99 -1.60 -11.89
C GLN A 121 5.83 -1.53 -10.38
N ASN A 122 5.22 -2.53 -9.75
CA ASN A 122 5.04 -2.62 -8.30
C ASN A 122 5.86 -3.74 -7.65
N SER A 123 6.93 -4.20 -8.32
CA SER A 123 7.75 -5.31 -7.85
C SER A 123 8.39 -5.06 -6.48
N ALA A 124 8.77 -3.82 -6.16
CA ALA A 124 9.35 -3.50 -4.87
C ALA A 124 8.34 -3.65 -3.72
N ALA A 125 7.11 -3.18 -3.90
CA ALA A 125 6.05 -3.35 -2.91
C ALA A 125 5.63 -4.83 -2.80
N ASP A 126 5.54 -5.54 -3.92
CA ASP A 126 5.25 -6.98 -3.96
C ASP A 126 6.31 -7.78 -3.17
N ALA A 127 7.59 -7.47 -3.36
CA ALA A 127 8.68 -8.11 -2.64
C ALA A 127 8.56 -7.90 -1.13
N LEU A 128 8.22 -6.70 -0.68
CA LEU A 128 8.02 -6.39 0.74
C LEU A 128 6.82 -7.14 1.32
N ALA A 129 5.75 -7.27 0.57
CA ALA A 129 4.59 -8.04 0.98
C ALA A 129 4.94 -9.53 1.15
N ASN A 130 5.61 -10.13 0.18
CA ASN A 130 6.02 -11.53 0.24
C ASN A 130 7.05 -11.77 1.36
N GLU A 131 7.98 -10.85 1.56
CA GLU A 131 8.96 -10.90 2.64
C GLU A 131 8.29 -10.96 4.02
N ALA A 132 7.18 -10.23 4.22
CA ALA A 132 6.45 -10.25 5.48
C ALA A 132 5.90 -11.64 5.81
N ILE A 133 5.34 -12.34 4.84
CA ILE A 133 4.82 -13.70 5.04
C ILE A 133 5.97 -14.66 5.35
N ASP A 134 7.04 -14.61 4.55
CA ASP A 134 8.21 -15.48 4.75
C ASP A 134 8.87 -15.24 6.11
N ARG A 135 8.97 -13.98 6.52
CA ARG A 135 9.55 -13.60 7.81
C ARG A 135 8.75 -14.16 8.99
N VAL A 136 7.43 -14.05 8.96
CA VAL A 136 6.57 -14.58 10.02
C VAL A 136 6.62 -16.10 10.06
N GLN A 137 6.64 -16.76 8.91
CA GLN A 137 6.79 -18.22 8.83
C GLN A 137 8.13 -18.69 9.40
N ALA A 138 9.15 -17.86 9.34
CA ALA A 138 10.47 -18.13 9.93
C ALA A 138 10.57 -17.68 11.40
N GLY A 139 9.48 -17.23 12.02
CA GLY A 139 9.45 -16.80 13.41
C GLY A 139 9.86 -15.35 13.66
N GLY A 140 9.98 -14.54 12.62
CA GLY A 140 10.31 -13.12 12.71
C GLY A 140 9.11 -12.22 13.00
N PRO A 141 9.36 -10.91 13.15
CA PRO A 141 8.31 -9.94 13.51
C PRO A 141 7.28 -9.76 12.41
N ALA A 142 6.03 -9.51 12.81
CA ALA A 142 4.92 -9.31 11.89
C ALA A 142 5.02 -7.97 11.13
N SER A 143 5.62 -6.96 11.72
CA SER A 143 5.69 -5.62 11.10
C SER A 143 7.12 -5.11 11.06
N VAL A 144 7.54 -4.65 9.90
CA VAL A 144 8.80 -3.92 9.72
C VAL A 144 8.49 -2.66 8.92
N VAL A 145 8.58 -1.52 9.60
CA VAL A 145 8.40 -0.21 8.99
C VAL A 145 9.73 0.52 9.05
N ARG A 146 10.21 0.96 7.89
CA ARG A 146 11.45 1.74 7.77
C ARG A 146 11.10 3.18 7.44
N ARG A 147 11.65 4.10 8.23
CA ARG A 147 11.46 5.55 8.09
C ARG A 147 12.72 6.20 7.57
N PRO A 148 12.63 7.40 6.95
CA PRO A 148 13.79 8.16 6.55
C PRO A 148 14.68 8.50 7.77
N ARG A 149 15.96 8.56 7.51
CA ARG A 149 16.92 8.96 8.54
C ARG A 149 16.89 10.46 8.79
#